data_6c0e68bff466a00bb1ab4f5d42263c3d
#
_entry.id   6c0e68bff466a00bb1ab4f5d42263c3d
#
_cell.length_a   1.000
_cell.length_b   1.000
_cell.length_c   1.000
_cell.angle_alpha   90.00
_cell.angle_beta   90.00
_cell.angle_gamma   90.00
#
_symmetry.space_group_name_H-M   'P 1'
#
loop_
_entity.id
_entity.type
_entity.pdbx_description
1 polymer ?
#
loop_
_entity_poly.entity_id
_entity_poly.type
_entity_poly.pdbx_seq_one_letter_code
_entity_poly.pdbx_strand_id
1 'polypeptide(L)'
;MERKEALNRVRRQVMLVRRLTQQMKELSPDGVRSLRMDGMPRAAGTAARGLDMQVARREAMERMLKRESEVLRRYEREARETMDGMRPELYSFCVMYYINGFSAEETAQALDRCKRQCARYRREIELA
;
A
#
# COMPACT_ATOMS: atom_id res chain seq x y z
N MET A 1 -17.13 -11.58 10.21
CA MET A 1 -16.73 -10.19 9.90
C MET A 1 -17.65 -9.65 8.79
N GLU A 2 -18.18 -8.47 8.99
CA GLU A 2 -19.05 -7.85 7.99
C GLU A 2 -18.25 -7.43 6.75
N ARG A 3 -18.95 -7.45 5.60
CA ARG A 3 -18.35 -7.10 4.31
C ARG A 3 -17.69 -5.72 4.34
N LYS A 4 -18.37 -4.74 4.88
CA LYS A 4 -17.87 -3.37 5.01
C LYS A 4 -16.55 -3.32 5.79
N GLU A 5 -16.49 -3.98 6.91
CA GLU A 5 -15.29 -4.01 7.75
C GLU A 5 -14.12 -4.70 7.04
N ALA A 6 -14.37 -5.83 6.40
CA ALA A 6 -13.36 -6.57 5.68
C ALA A 6 -12.78 -5.75 4.52
N LEU A 7 -13.64 -5.07 3.75
CA LEU A 7 -13.21 -4.24 2.63
C LEU A 7 -12.44 -2.99 3.10
N ASN A 8 -12.92 -2.32 4.12
CA ASN A 8 -12.21 -1.16 4.67
C ASN A 8 -10.85 -1.54 5.24
N ARG A 9 -10.77 -2.71 5.87
CA ARG A 9 -9.54 -3.22 6.44
C ARG A 9 -8.49 -3.52 5.37
N VAL A 10 -8.87 -4.17 4.28
CA VAL A 10 -7.95 -4.44 3.19
C VAL A 10 -7.49 -3.15 2.51
N ARG A 11 -8.37 -2.18 2.34
CA ARG A 11 -8.00 -0.88 1.76
C ARG A 11 -6.94 -0.17 2.60
N ARG A 12 -7.15 -0.09 3.91
CA ARG A 12 -6.17 0.51 4.81
C ARG A 12 -4.82 -0.20 4.75
N GLN A 13 -4.85 -1.53 4.67
CA GLN A 13 -3.63 -2.32 4.60
C GLN A 13 -2.88 -2.11 3.28
N VAL A 14 -3.60 -2.02 2.16
CA VAL A 14 -3.00 -1.70 0.85
C VAL A 14 -2.31 -0.34 0.89
N MET A 15 -2.95 0.65 1.49
CA MET A 15 -2.38 1.99 1.62
C MET A 15 -1.12 1.98 2.48
N LEU A 16 -1.12 1.21 3.55
CA LEU A 16 0.06 1.04 4.42
C LEU A 16 1.23 0.40 3.64
N VAL A 17 0.97 -0.69 2.93
CA VAL A 17 1.99 -1.39 2.14
C VAL A 17 2.57 -0.47 1.07
N ARG A 18 1.75 0.31 0.40
CA ARG A 18 2.22 1.31 -0.58
C ARG A 18 3.14 2.34 0.05
N ARG A 19 2.76 2.85 1.21
CA ARG A 19 3.56 3.84 1.94
C ARG A 19 4.91 3.26 2.31
N LEU A 20 4.95 2.04 2.83
CA LEU A 20 6.19 1.36 3.19
C LEU A 20 7.07 1.10 1.96
N THR A 21 6.45 0.69 0.85
CA THR A 21 7.16 0.49 -0.42
C THR A 21 7.79 1.78 -0.90
N GLN A 22 7.07 2.89 -0.82
CA GLN A 22 7.59 4.21 -1.21
C GLN A 22 8.74 4.65 -0.30
N GLN A 23 8.59 4.49 1.00
CA GLN A 23 9.65 4.81 1.95
C GLN A 23 10.90 3.97 1.70
N MET A 24 10.73 2.70 1.35
CA MET A 24 11.84 1.82 1.03
C MET A 24 12.57 2.27 -0.24
N LYS A 25 11.84 2.76 -1.25
CA LYS A 25 12.44 3.34 -2.45
C LYS A 25 13.27 4.58 -2.13
N GLU A 26 12.83 5.38 -1.20
CA GLU A 26 13.56 6.57 -0.74
C GLU A 26 14.87 6.22 -0.02
N LEU A 27 14.93 5.03 0.59
CA LEU A 27 16.15 4.50 1.22
C LEU A 27 17.00 3.69 0.24
N SER A 28 16.78 3.82 -1.06
CA SER A 28 17.49 3.09 -2.10
C SER A 28 18.96 3.51 -2.21
N PRO A 29 19.80 2.79 -2.99
CA PRO A 29 21.21 3.07 -3.17
C PRO A 29 21.57 4.51 -3.52
N ASP A 30 20.65 5.28 -4.08
CA ASP A 30 20.88 6.68 -4.43
C ASP A 30 21.11 7.54 -3.18
N GLY A 31 20.42 7.28 -2.09
CA GLY A 31 20.67 7.94 -0.81
C GLY A 31 22.05 7.60 -0.25
N VAL A 32 22.50 6.38 -0.45
CA VAL A 32 23.83 5.93 -0.05
C VAL A 32 24.90 6.59 -0.91
N ARG A 33 24.65 6.76 -2.21
CA ARG A 33 25.56 7.47 -3.12
C ARG A 33 25.70 8.94 -2.74
N SER A 34 24.64 9.60 -2.37
CA SER A 34 24.67 10.99 -1.92
C SER A 34 25.63 11.19 -0.74
N LEU A 35 25.65 10.24 0.18
CA LEU A 35 26.57 10.27 1.30
C LEU A 35 28.04 10.10 0.88
N ARG A 36 28.31 9.34 -0.19
CA ARG A 36 29.64 9.16 -0.74
C ARG A 36 30.11 10.37 -1.53
N MET A 37 29.21 11.08 -2.16
CA MET A 37 29.52 12.21 -3.05
C MET A 37 29.70 13.52 -2.31
N ASP A 38 29.47 13.55 -1.02
CA ASP A 38 29.63 14.76 -0.21
C ASP A 38 31.09 15.25 -0.10
N GLY A 39 32.00 14.60 -0.80
CA GLY A 39 33.37 15.14 -1.11
C GLY A 39 34.15 15.72 0.04
N MET A 40 33.59 15.76 1.22
CA MET A 40 34.27 16.23 2.41
C MET A 40 35.08 15.11 3.04
N PRO A 41 36.36 15.34 3.35
CA PRO A 41 37.14 14.36 4.09
C PRO A 41 36.58 14.26 5.51
N ARG A 42 35.62 13.37 5.68
CA ARG A 42 35.13 13.00 6.99
C ARG A 42 35.97 11.86 7.52
N ALA A 43 36.15 11.83 8.83
CA ALA A 43 36.74 10.67 9.47
C ALA A 43 36.03 9.41 8.99
N ALA A 44 36.77 8.43 8.49
CA ALA A 44 36.24 7.21 7.89
C ALA A 44 35.21 6.49 8.79
N GLY A 45 35.38 6.59 10.12
CA GLY A 45 34.46 6.02 11.08
C GLY A 45 33.06 6.63 11.09
N THR A 46 32.92 7.92 10.79
CA THR A 46 31.62 8.59 10.76
C THR A 46 30.80 8.19 9.51
N ALA A 47 31.47 8.08 8.37
CA ALA A 47 30.86 7.66 7.12
C ALA A 47 30.40 6.19 7.23
N ALA A 48 31.21 5.32 7.82
CA ALA A 48 30.86 3.92 8.03
C ALA A 48 29.64 3.76 8.94
N ARG A 49 29.54 4.55 10.01
CA ARG A 49 28.38 4.54 10.91
C ARG A 49 27.11 4.97 10.19
N GLY A 50 27.17 5.99 9.34
CA GLY A 50 26.04 6.45 8.55
C GLY A 50 25.53 5.39 7.59
N LEU A 51 26.46 4.68 6.92
CA LEU A 51 26.12 3.58 6.02
C LEU A 51 25.51 2.41 6.78
N ASP A 52 26.07 2.04 7.92
CA ASP A 52 25.55 0.95 8.75
C ASP A 52 24.16 1.26 9.26
N MET A 53 23.90 2.50 9.67
CA MET A 53 22.56 2.92 10.10
C MET A 53 21.56 2.87 8.97
N GLN A 54 21.94 3.25 7.74
CA GLN A 54 21.07 3.18 6.58
C GLN A 54 20.76 1.75 6.18
N VAL A 55 21.77 0.88 6.21
CA VAL A 55 21.59 -0.55 5.95
C VAL A 55 20.65 -1.15 6.98
N ALA A 56 20.84 -0.83 8.25
CA ALA A 56 19.98 -1.32 9.33
C ALA A 56 18.52 -0.85 9.16
N ARG A 57 18.33 0.41 8.78
CA ARG A 57 16.99 0.94 8.49
C ARG A 57 16.34 0.22 7.33
N ARG A 58 17.09 0.00 6.26
CA ARG A 58 16.60 -0.70 5.08
C ARG A 58 16.18 -2.12 5.42
N GLU A 59 17.00 -2.85 6.16
CA GLU A 59 16.68 -4.20 6.60
C GLU A 59 15.43 -4.25 7.49
N ALA A 60 15.29 -3.28 8.41
CA ALA A 60 14.12 -3.16 9.26
C ALA A 60 12.86 -2.88 8.42
N MET A 61 12.97 -2.01 7.41
CA MET A 61 11.88 -1.70 6.49
C MET A 61 11.49 -2.92 5.64
N GLU A 62 12.48 -3.68 5.17
CA GLU A 62 12.24 -4.90 4.40
C GLU A 62 11.45 -5.92 5.23
N ARG A 63 11.84 -6.12 6.49
CA ARG A 63 11.13 -7.02 7.40
C ARG A 63 9.71 -6.55 7.67
N MET A 64 9.53 -5.25 7.89
CA MET A 64 8.21 -4.66 8.11
C MET A 64 7.33 -4.82 6.87
N LEU A 65 7.87 -4.50 5.69
CA LEU A 65 7.14 -4.63 4.42
C LEU A 65 6.72 -6.08 4.16
N LYS A 66 7.60 -7.02 4.41
CA LYS A 66 7.28 -8.44 4.25
C LYS A 66 6.15 -8.87 5.18
N ARG A 67 6.20 -8.47 6.44
CA ARG A 67 5.19 -8.79 7.45
C ARG A 67 3.82 -8.18 7.07
N GLU A 68 3.82 -6.90 6.70
CA GLU A 68 2.60 -6.19 6.33
C GLU A 68 2.01 -6.71 5.00
N SER A 69 2.86 -7.17 4.08
CA SER A 69 2.40 -7.81 2.85
C SER A 69 1.71 -9.15 3.11
N GLU A 70 2.18 -9.91 4.08
CA GLU A 70 1.54 -11.16 4.49
C GLU A 70 0.17 -10.90 5.14
N VAL A 71 0.09 -9.86 5.97
CA VAL A 71 -1.18 -9.40 6.56
C VAL A 71 -2.15 -8.97 5.46
N LEU A 72 -1.65 -8.25 4.45
CA LEU A 72 -2.46 -7.83 3.30
C LEU A 72 -3.07 -9.02 2.56
N ARG A 73 -2.29 -10.06 2.30
CA ARG A 73 -2.80 -11.27 1.63
C ARG A 73 -3.93 -11.92 2.42
N ARG A 74 -3.80 -11.97 3.74
CA ARG A 74 -4.82 -12.53 4.61
C ARG A 74 -6.10 -11.68 4.56
N TYR A 75 -5.97 -10.37 4.65
CA TYR A 75 -7.11 -9.45 4.60
C TYR A 75 -7.79 -9.47 3.24
N GLU A 76 -7.01 -9.58 2.16
CA GLU A 76 -7.55 -9.71 0.81
C GLU A 76 -8.38 -10.98 0.67
N ARG A 77 -7.89 -12.09 1.18
CA ARG A 77 -8.62 -13.36 1.15
C ARG A 77 -9.94 -13.25 1.90
N GLU A 78 -9.90 -12.72 3.11
CA GLU A 78 -11.11 -12.50 3.92
C GLU A 78 -12.11 -11.58 3.22
N ALA A 79 -11.63 -10.50 2.60
CA ALA A 79 -12.48 -9.58 1.86
C ALA A 79 -13.13 -10.26 0.65
N ARG A 80 -12.37 -11.04 -0.11
CA ARG A 80 -12.91 -11.77 -1.26
C ARG A 80 -13.97 -12.79 -0.86
N GLU A 81 -13.83 -13.41 0.28
CA GLU A 81 -14.86 -14.31 0.81
C GLU A 81 -16.18 -13.57 1.06
N THR A 82 -16.10 -12.33 1.57
CA THR A 82 -17.31 -11.53 1.80
C THR A 82 -17.94 -11.02 0.51
N MET A 83 -17.19 -11.02 -0.60
CA MET A 83 -17.67 -10.56 -1.90
C MET A 83 -18.36 -11.65 -2.71
N ASP A 84 -18.42 -12.85 -2.19
CA ASP A 84 -19.09 -13.96 -2.86
C ASP A 84 -20.57 -13.66 -3.08
N GLY A 85 -21.06 -13.95 -4.28
CA GLY A 85 -22.45 -13.65 -4.65
C GLY A 85 -22.73 -12.19 -5.01
N MET A 86 -21.70 -11.33 -4.99
CA MET A 86 -21.87 -9.94 -5.37
C MET A 86 -22.07 -9.79 -6.89
N ARG A 87 -22.94 -8.86 -7.31
CA ARG A 87 -23.12 -8.61 -8.74
C ARG A 87 -21.82 -8.11 -9.39
N PRO A 88 -21.59 -8.43 -10.69
CA PRO A 88 -20.28 -8.16 -11.34
C PRO A 88 -19.82 -6.71 -11.29
N GLU A 89 -20.71 -5.75 -11.47
CA GLU A 89 -20.37 -4.33 -11.46
C GLU A 89 -19.84 -3.88 -10.10
N LEU A 90 -20.55 -4.27 -9.05
CA LEU A 90 -20.17 -3.95 -7.69
C LEU A 90 -18.87 -4.68 -7.30
N TYR A 91 -18.71 -5.92 -7.74
CA TYR A 91 -17.49 -6.69 -7.55
C TYR A 91 -16.28 -5.98 -8.15
N SER A 92 -16.40 -5.54 -9.39
CA SER A 92 -15.32 -4.80 -10.08
C SER A 92 -14.95 -3.52 -9.34
N PHE A 93 -15.95 -2.77 -8.87
CA PHE A 93 -15.72 -1.59 -8.06
C PHE A 93 -14.94 -1.92 -6.79
N CYS A 94 -15.35 -2.96 -6.08
CA CYS A 94 -14.69 -3.36 -4.84
C CYS A 94 -13.25 -3.79 -5.06
N VAL A 95 -12.98 -4.52 -6.14
CA VAL A 95 -11.60 -4.92 -6.47
C VAL A 95 -10.73 -3.69 -6.72
N MET A 96 -11.21 -2.74 -7.52
CA MET A 96 -10.40 -1.55 -7.84
C MET A 96 -10.22 -0.62 -6.64
N TYR A 97 -11.29 -0.31 -5.95
CA TYR A 97 -11.28 0.68 -4.87
C TYR A 97 -10.72 0.12 -3.56
N TYR A 98 -11.23 -1.03 -3.11
CA TYR A 98 -10.84 -1.58 -1.80
C TYR A 98 -9.60 -2.46 -1.86
N ILE A 99 -9.53 -3.39 -2.79
CA ILE A 99 -8.43 -4.35 -2.85
C ILE A 99 -7.19 -3.76 -3.50
N ASN A 100 -7.34 -3.06 -4.63
CA ASN A 100 -6.21 -2.40 -5.30
C ASN A 100 -5.88 -1.04 -4.72
N GLY A 101 -6.76 -0.46 -3.91
CA GLY A 101 -6.51 0.81 -3.24
C GLY A 101 -6.51 2.02 -4.17
N PHE A 102 -7.22 1.95 -5.28
CA PHE A 102 -7.33 3.08 -6.20
C PHE A 102 -8.10 4.24 -5.58
N SER A 103 -7.78 5.47 -6.00
CA SER A 103 -8.58 6.63 -5.62
C SER A 103 -9.96 6.56 -6.31
N ALA A 104 -10.88 7.40 -5.88
CA ALA A 104 -12.20 7.48 -6.51
C ALA A 104 -12.08 7.84 -8.01
N GLU A 105 -11.16 8.74 -8.35
CA GLU A 105 -10.92 9.14 -9.75
C GLU A 105 -10.33 8.00 -10.57
N GLU A 106 -9.31 7.34 -10.06
CA GLU A 106 -8.67 6.20 -10.72
C GLU A 106 -9.66 5.06 -10.94
N THR A 107 -10.49 4.78 -9.95
CA THR A 107 -11.53 3.75 -10.03
C THR A 107 -12.56 4.09 -11.11
N ALA A 108 -13.00 5.34 -11.14
CA ALA A 108 -13.96 5.80 -12.14
C ALA A 108 -13.40 5.65 -13.57
N GLN A 109 -12.14 6.01 -13.76
CA GLN A 109 -11.45 5.87 -15.04
C GLN A 109 -11.29 4.39 -15.43
N ALA A 110 -10.87 3.55 -14.50
CA ALA A 110 -10.64 2.13 -14.76
C ALA A 110 -11.93 1.39 -15.12
N LEU A 111 -13.06 1.79 -14.54
CA LEU A 111 -14.36 1.17 -14.78
C LEU A 111 -15.15 1.85 -15.90
N ASP A 112 -14.61 2.94 -16.46
CA ASP A 112 -15.32 3.78 -17.43
C ASP A 112 -16.70 4.22 -16.90
N ARG A 113 -16.74 4.64 -15.64
CA ARG A 113 -17.94 5.10 -14.95
C ARG A 113 -17.69 6.49 -14.36
N CYS A 114 -18.76 7.25 -14.14
CA CYS A 114 -18.64 8.55 -13.53
C CYS A 114 -18.42 8.44 -12.00
N LYS A 115 -17.86 9.48 -11.39
CA LYS A 115 -17.63 9.53 -9.95
C LYS A 115 -18.92 9.31 -9.13
N ARG A 116 -20.05 9.81 -9.63
CA ARG A 116 -21.35 9.65 -8.97
C ARG A 116 -21.74 8.18 -8.87
N GLN A 117 -21.49 7.42 -9.92
CA GLN A 117 -21.79 5.99 -9.93
C GLN A 117 -20.89 5.24 -8.94
N CYS A 118 -19.62 5.58 -8.89
CA CYS A 118 -18.68 5.02 -7.92
C CYS A 118 -19.08 5.36 -6.48
N ALA A 119 -19.56 6.58 -6.23
CA ALA A 119 -20.07 6.98 -4.93
C ALA A 119 -21.30 6.15 -4.52
N ARG A 120 -22.17 5.80 -5.47
CA ARG A 120 -23.31 4.91 -5.21
C ARG A 120 -22.86 3.53 -4.81
N TYR A 121 -21.89 2.96 -5.50
CA TYR A 121 -21.34 1.65 -5.17
C TYR A 121 -20.75 1.66 -3.75
N ARG A 122 -20.03 2.70 -3.42
CA ARG A 122 -19.45 2.87 -2.08
C ARG A 122 -20.54 2.91 -1.00
N ARG A 123 -21.61 3.65 -1.24
CA ARG A 123 -22.76 3.69 -0.32
C ARG A 123 -23.41 2.33 -0.13
N GLU A 124 -23.58 1.57 -1.21
CA GLU A 124 -24.13 0.23 -1.10
C GLU A 124 -23.32 -0.65 -0.15
N ILE A 125 -22.00 -0.56 -0.22
CA ILE A 125 -21.12 -1.31 0.66
C ILE A 125 -21.22 -0.80 2.10
N GLU A 126 -21.17 0.51 2.29
CA GLU A 126 -21.14 1.11 3.63
C GLU A 126 -22.47 1.01 4.38
N LEU A 127 -23.59 0.98 3.66
CA LEU A 127 -24.92 0.94 4.26
C LEU A 127 -25.52 -0.47 4.33
N ALA A 128 -24.87 -1.45 3.72
CA ALA A 128 -25.38 -2.82 3.71
C ALA A 128 -25.26 -3.51 5.07
#